data_54c61c1ccc654b8441712e9d38d912d2
#
_entry.id   54c61c1ccc654b8441712e9d38d912d2
#
_cell.length_a   1.000
_cell.length_b   1.000
_cell.length_c   1.000
_cell.angle_alpha   90.00
_cell.angle_beta   90.00
_cell.angle_gamma   90.00
#
_symmetry.space_group_name_H-M   'P 1'
#
loop_
_entity.id
_entity.type
_entity.pdbx_description
1 polymer ?
#
loop_
_entity_poly.entity_id
_entity_poly.type
_entity_poly.pdbx_seq_one_letter_code
_entity_poly.pdbx_strand_id
1 'polypeptide(L)'
;PVANAVTAVSASKTAYLRQYKKEYPDVDFPAGIRESFCEQYAGQSSTVGKIAIAGCEYSGWILSTKSIGNAALDKNSSAEEPDWITTVYLPQSANIEKAFSSSESYIKTDQGVVYSTLFNDYNYNIIGAFYVNANAKDDGGYVFPYNTAKKMTGSSFSQFSDELSHRFLYNSDYKLKYNKDKLIMLVGSSSVYPDFKFVAVGVLNGKAQVNAKANDQIQYPQAWYDKNNQSNPYRFSIGWYPTVYSDSSEKETAVLSARDY
;
A
#
# COMPACT_ATOMS: atom_id res chain seq x y z
N PRO A 1 38.90 15.86 5.51
CA PRO A 1 38.20 15.80 4.20
C PRO A 1 36.69 15.44 4.32
N VAL A 2 36.30 14.62 5.32
CA VAL A 2 34.90 14.16 5.49
C VAL A 2 33.99 15.31 5.99
N ALA A 3 34.47 16.15 6.88
CA ALA A 3 33.71 17.28 7.41
C ALA A 3 33.31 18.31 6.34
N ASN A 4 34.20 18.58 5.38
CA ASN A 4 33.93 19.53 4.30
C ASN A 4 32.90 18.98 3.28
N ALA A 5 32.87 17.67 3.07
CA ALA A 5 31.89 17.05 2.18
C ALA A 5 30.46 17.09 2.79
N VAL A 6 30.33 16.85 4.10
CA VAL A 6 29.03 16.94 4.80
C VAL A 6 28.49 18.36 4.81
N THR A 7 29.35 19.35 5.01
CA THR A 7 28.97 20.78 5.02
C THR A 7 28.56 21.24 3.63
N ALA A 8 29.24 20.81 2.56
CA ALA A 8 28.89 21.14 1.18
C ALA A 8 27.54 20.52 0.74
N VAL A 9 27.26 19.27 1.15
CA VAL A 9 25.97 18.60 0.86
C VAL A 9 24.82 19.27 1.62
N SER A 10 25.02 19.72 2.85
CA SER A 10 23.98 20.45 3.60
C SER A 10 23.73 21.87 3.05
N ALA A 11 24.77 22.55 2.61
CA ALA A 11 24.65 23.88 1.97
C ALA A 11 23.92 23.82 0.60
N SER A 12 24.16 22.77 -0.18
CA SER A 12 23.44 22.50 -1.43
C SER A 12 21.96 22.21 -1.20
N LYS A 13 21.62 21.39 -0.21
CA LYS A 13 20.24 21.04 0.14
C LYS A 13 19.39 22.23 0.62
N THR A 14 20.00 23.30 1.10
CA THR A 14 19.28 24.51 1.52
C THR A 14 19.19 25.60 0.45
N ALA A 15 20.02 25.54 -0.59
CA ALA A 15 20.07 26.56 -1.62
C ALA A 15 18.78 26.62 -2.46
N TYR A 16 18.28 25.47 -2.93
CA TYR A 16 17.03 25.41 -3.73
C TYR A 16 15.81 25.80 -2.88
N LEU A 17 15.74 25.42 -1.60
CA LEU A 17 14.63 25.82 -0.73
C LEU A 17 14.54 27.34 -0.56
N ARG A 18 15.66 28.06 -0.53
CA ARG A 18 15.66 29.54 -0.50
C ARG A 18 15.09 30.13 -1.80
N GLN A 19 15.38 29.51 -2.92
CA GLN A 19 14.83 29.93 -4.21
C GLN A 19 13.32 29.70 -4.26
N TYR A 20 12.86 28.48 -3.94
CA TYR A 20 11.42 28.16 -3.92
C TYR A 20 10.63 29.02 -2.92
N LYS A 21 11.19 29.32 -1.74
CA LYS A 21 10.56 30.26 -0.78
C LYS A 21 10.44 31.69 -1.27
N LYS A 22 11.32 32.13 -2.18
CA LYS A 22 11.17 33.44 -2.85
C LYS A 22 10.09 33.43 -3.92
N GLU A 23 10.01 32.34 -4.66
CA GLU A 23 9.04 32.17 -5.74
C GLU A 23 7.63 31.92 -5.19
N TYR A 24 7.53 31.19 -4.08
CA TYR A 24 6.28 30.81 -3.41
C TYR A 24 6.32 31.25 -1.94
N PRO A 25 6.21 32.56 -1.65
CA PRO A 25 6.42 33.11 -0.29
C PRO A 25 5.38 32.62 0.73
N ASP A 26 4.19 32.28 0.29
CA ASP A 26 3.07 31.83 1.13
C ASP A 26 3.08 30.31 1.38
N VAL A 27 4.04 29.57 0.82
CA VAL A 27 4.14 28.12 0.98
C VAL A 27 5.13 27.75 2.09
N ASP A 28 4.64 27.03 3.10
CA ASP A 28 5.47 26.43 4.13
C ASP A 28 6.00 25.06 3.69
N PHE A 29 7.20 25.05 3.13
CA PHE A 29 7.84 23.80 2.68
C PHE A 29 8.33 22.97 3.86
N PRO A 30 7.99 21.65 3.91
CA PRO A 30 8.50 20.75 4.92
C PRO A 30 10.03 20.72 4.97
N ALA A 31 10.59 20.68 6.18
CA ALA A 31 12.03 20.57 6.34
C ALA A 31 12.57 19.30 5.70
N GLY A 32 13.55 19.43 4.82
CA GLY A 32 14.15 18.30 4.12
C GLY A 32 13.39 17.79 2.90
N ILE A 33 12.30 18.47 2.46
CA ILE A 33 11.63 18.15 1.21
C ILE A 33 12.65 18.14 0.06
N ARG A 34 12.56 17.19 -0.84
CA ARG A 34 13.42 17.09 -2.02
C ARG A 34 13.04 18.11 -3.07
N GLU A 35 14.03 18.66 -3.77
CA GLU A 35 13.84 19.67 -4.83
C GLU A 35 12.80 19.24 -5.86
N SER A 36 12.83 17.96 -6.29
CA SER A 36 11.91 17.40 -7.27
C SER A 36 10.43 17.40 -6.84
N PHE A 37 10.13 17.71 -5.59
CA PHE A 37 8.78 17.80 -5.06
C PHE A 37 8.33 19.26 -4.80
N CYS A 38 9.25 20.22 -4.76
CA CYS A 38 8.94 21.59 -4.34
C CYS A 38 7.88 22.25 -5.21
N GLU A 39 7.98 22.17 -6.55
CA GLU A 39 7.01 22.75 -7.47
C GLU A 39 5.61 22.14 -7.30
N GLN A 40 5.53 20.80 -7.27
CA GLN A 40 4.27 20.10 -7.07
C GLN A 40 3.64 20.44 -5.70
N TYR A 41 4.47 20.46 -4.64
CA TYR A 41 4.02 20.80 -3.30
C TYR A 41 3.53 22.25 -3.21
N ALA A 42 4.19 23.19 -3.89
CA ALA A 42 3.76 24.58 -3.96
C ALA A 42 2.40 24.74 -4.65
N GLY A 43 2.17 23.99 -5.73
CA GLY A 43 0.87 23.97 -6.41
C GLY A 43 -0.22 23.19 -5.66
N GLN A 44 0.16 22.20 -4.86
CA GLN A 44 -0.77 21.34 -4.13
C GLN A 44 -0.13 20.82 -2.83
N SER A 45 -0.31 21.55 -1.74
CA SER A 45 0.30 21.27 -0.42
C SER A 45 -0.18 19.96 0.23
N SER A 46 -1.27 19.38 -0.26
CA SER A 46 -1.72 18.03 0.13
C SER A 46 -0.88 16.90 -0.49
N THR A 47 0.08 17.21 -1.36
CA THR A 47 1.01 16.23 -1.91
C THR A 47 1.92 15.68 -0.81
N VAL A 48 1.91 14.35 -0.64
CA VAL A 48 2.74 13.63 0.34
C VAL A 48 3.74 12.69 -0.31
N GLY A 49 3.63 12.48 -1.62
CA GLY A 49 4.54 11.59 -2.31
C GLY A 49 4.19 11.37 -3.79
N LYS A 50 4.85 10.38 -4.34
CA LYS A 50 4.65 9.91 -5.72
C LYS A 50 4.75 8.38 -5.74
N ILE A 51 4.02 7.74 -6.63
CA ILE A 51 4.13 6.29 -6.85
C ILE A 51 4.32 6.00 -8.33
N ALA A 52 5.18 5.03 -8.61
CA ALA A 52 5.33 4.45 -9.94
C ALA A 52 5.19 2.92 -9.84
N ILE A 53 4.40 2.33 -10.71
CA ILE A 53 4.11 0.89 -10.76
C ILE A 53 4.48 0.42 -12.15
N ALA A 54 5.64 -0.24 -12.28
CA ALA A 54 6.21 -0.59 -13.56
C ALA A 54 5.28 -1.49 -14.40
N GLY A 55 4.69 -2.51 -13.79
CA GLY A 55 3.82 -3.45 -14.48
C GLY A 55 2.50 -2.89 -15.02
N CYS A 56 2.13 -1.70 -14.58
CA CYS A 56 0.94 -0.98 -15.07
C CYS A 56 1.30 0.23 -15.92
N GLU A 57 2.58 0.53 -16.09
CA GLU A 57 3.08 1.78 -16.70
C GLU A 57 2.44 3.03 -16.05
N TYR A 58 2.09 2.92 -14.76
CA TYR A 58 1.43 3.98 -14.00
C TYR A 58 2.44 4.77 -13.19
N SER A 59 2.31 6.10 -13.23
CA SER A 59 3.01 7.02 -12.33
C SER A 59 2.09 8.17 -11.96
N GLY A 60 1.99 8.47 -10.66
CA GLY A 60 1.08 9.52 -10.17
C GLY A 60 1.50 10.08 -8.81
N TRP A 61 1.02 11.29 -8.53
CA TRP A 61 1.18 11.93 -7.24
C TRP A 61 0.28 11.29 -6.19
N ILE A 62 0.78 11.24 -4.95
CA ILE A 62 0.03 10.76 -3.80
C ILE A 62 -0.34 11.96 -2.95
N LEU A 63 -1.63 12.08 -2.65
CA LEU A 63 -2.18 13.15 -1.82
C LEU A 63 -2.56 12.60 -0.44
N SER A 64 -2.55 13.45 0.57
CA SER A 64 -3.05 13.13 1.92
C SER A 64 -4.58 13.03 1.99
N THR A 65 -5.26 13.49 0.94
CA THR A 65 -6.73 13.46 0.83
C THR A 65 -7.14 12.84 -0.50
N LYS A 66 -8.28 12.15 -0.52
CA LYS A 66 -8.82 11.57 -1.76
C LYS A 66 -9.14 12.68 -2.78
N SER A 67 -8.68 12.50 -4.00
CA SER A 67 -8.95 13.38 -5.13
C SER A 67 -9.12 12.56 -6.40
N ILE A 68 -9.94 13.04 -7.31
CA ILE A 68 -10.20 12.36 -8.60
C ILE A 68 -8.90 12.36 -9.41
N GLY A 69 -8.53 11.19 -9.93
CA GLY A 69 -7.37 11.03 -10.82
C GLY A 69 -6.01 10.92 -10.13
N ASN A 70 -5.93 11.18 -8.84
CA ASN A 70 -4.68 11.04 -8.07
C ASN A 70 -4.73 9.81 -7.15
N ALA A 71 -3.54 9.32 -6.77
CA ALA A 71 -3.42 8.38 -5.68
C ALA A 71 -3.63 9.09 -4.34
N ALA A 72 -4.04 8.36 -3.31
CA ALA A 72 -4.21 8.89 -1.96
C ALA A 72 -3.55 7.97 -0.93
N LEU A 73 -2.82 8.57 0.01
CA LEU A 73 -2.29 7.85 1.16
C LEU A 73 -3.42 7.56 2.16
N ASP A 74 -3.44 6.35 2.70
CA ASP A 74 -4.37 6.02 3.80
C ASP A 74 -4.02 6.86 5.03
N LYS A 75 -5.04 7.32 5.75
CA LYS A 75 -4.89 8.18 6.95
C LYS A 75 -4.07 7.53 8.08
N ASN A 76 -3.99 6.19 8.09
CA ASN A 76 -3.23 5.44 9.09
C ASN A 76 -1.78 5.21 8.66
N SER A 77 -1.41 5.58 7.43
CA SER A 77 -0.05 5.43 6.91
C SER A 77 0.75 6.71 7.09
N SER A 78 2.03 6.58 7.41
CA SER A 78 2.95 7.72 7.54
C SER A 78 3.29 8.31 6.17
N ALA A 79 3.31 9.64 6.08
CA ALA A 79 3.76 10.38 4.92
C ALA A 79 5.29 10.56 4.84
N GLU A 80 6.01 10.27 5.91
CA GLU A 80 7.45 10.51 6.00
C GLU A 80 8.27 9.27 5.62
N GLU A 81 7.89 8.12 6.17
CA GLU A 81 8.56 6.85 5.91
C GLU A 81 7.55 5.69 5.93
N PRO A 82 7.87 4.55 5.28
CA PRO A 82 6.99 3.40 5.29
C PRO A 82 6.78 2.82 6.68
N ASP A 83 5.51 2.63 7.03
CA ASP A 83 5.08 1.82 8.16
C ASP A 83 5.23 0.31 7.87
N TRP A 84 4.79 -0.49 8.79
CA TRP A 84 4.66 -1.94 8.59
C TRP A 84 3.76 -2.28 7.42
N ILE A 85 2.63 -1.58 7.32
CA ILE A 85 1.72 -1.62 6.19
C ILE A 85 1.47 -0.17 5.78
N THR A 86 1.99 0.21 4.62
CA THR A 86 1.66 1.46 3.96
C THR A 86 0.55 1.20 2.95
N THR A 87 -0.56 1.89 3.04
CA THR A 87 -1.69 1.72 2.13
C THR A 87 -1.86 2.93 1.22
N VAL A 88 -1.90 2.68 -0.08
CA VAL A 88 -2.09 3.70 -1.11
C VAL A 88 -3.31 3.33 -1.97
N TYR A 89 -4.30 4.19 -1.97
CA TYR A 89 -5.46 4.10 -2.86
C TYR A 89 -5.11 4.65 -4.23
N LEU A 90 -5.39 3.88 -5.27
CA LEU A 90 -5.06 4.21 -6.64
C LEU A 90 -6.29 4.63 -7.43
N PRO A 91 -6.17 5.55 -8.39
CA PRO A 91 -7.24 5.85 -9.32
C PRO A 91 -7.47 4.65 -10.28
N GLN A 92 -8.65 4.60 -10.89
CA GLN A 92 -9.02 3.56 -11.85
C GLN A 92 -7.99 3.43 -13.00
N SER A 93 -7.40 4.54 -13.41
CA SER A 93 -6.40 4.59 -14.49
C SER A 93 -5.12 3.81 -14.19
N ALA A 94 -4.81 3.51 -12.92
CA ALA A 94 -3.65 2.70 -12.57
C ALA A 94 -3.78 1.23 -12.99
N ASN A 95 -5.01 0.73 -13.18
CA ASN A 95 -5.33 -0.58 -13.78
C ASN A 95 -4.53 -1.77 -13.22
N ILE A 96 -4.28 -1.77 -11.91
CA ILE A 96 -3.47 -2.81 -11.23
C ILE A 96 -4.10 -4.21 -11.32
N GLU A 97 -5.42 -4.30 -11.40
CA GLU A 97 -6.14 -5.57 -11.54
C GLU A 97 -5.74 -6.29 -12.81
N LYS A 98 -5.64 -5.59 -13.96
CA LYS A 98 -5.20 -6.18 -15.22
C LYS A 98 -3.79 -6.78 -15.13
N ALA A 99 -2.88 -6.11 -14.42
CA ALA A 99 -1.49 -6.54 -14.31
C ALA A 99 -1.32 -7.73 -13.36
N PHE A 100 -2.10 -7.78 -12.27
CA PHE A 100 -1.80 -8.66 -11.13
C PHE A 100 -2.96 -9.59 -10.73
N SER A 101 -3.99 -9.79 -11.57
CA SER A 101 -5.14 -10.62 -11.20
C SER A 101 -4.97 -12.12 -11.45
N SER A 102 -3.88 -12.55 -12.08
CA SER A 102 -3.61 -13.97 -12.31
C SER A 102 -2.13 -14.29 -12.20
N SER A 103 -1.78 -15.54 -11.93
CA SER A 103 -0.39 -16.01 -11.94
C SER A 103 0.30 -15.78 -13.28
N GLU A 104 -0.43 -15.94 -14.38
CA GLU A 104 0.10 -15.77 -15.73
C GLU A 104 0.45 -14.29 -16.00
N SER A 105 -0.45 -13.36 -15.71
CA SER A 105 -0.18 -11.92 -15.87
C SER A 105 0.93 -11.46 -14.95
N TYR A 106 0.91 -11.90 -13.69
CA TYR A 106 1.91 -11.56 -12.69
C TYR A 106 3.34 -11.94 -13.09
N ILE A 107 3.57 -13.18 -13.60
CA ILE A 107 4.91 -13.63 -14.01
C ILE A 107 5.43 -12.85 -15.22
N LYS A 108 4.54 -12.44 -16.14
CA LYS A 108 4.91 -11.70 -17.35
C LYS A 108 5.09 -10.20 -17.12
N THR A 109 4.69 -9.70 -15.96
CA THR A 109 4.61 -8.28 -15.63
C THR A 109 5.76 -7.89 -14.73
N ASP A 110 6.31 -6.69 -14.89
CA ASP A 110 7.27 -6.12 -13.95
C ASP A 110 6.59 -5.85 -12.60
N GLN A 111 7.12 -6.43 -11.55
CA GLN A 111 6.57 -6.40 -10.20
C GLN A 111 7.05 -5.19 -9.39
N GLY A 112 7.91 -4.37 -9.98
CA GLY A 112 8.54 -3.23 -9.32
C GLY A 112 7.56 -2.09 -9.04
N VAL A 113 7.67 -1.55 -7.83
CA VAL A 113 6.95 -0.36 -7.37
C VAL A 113 7.94 0.58 -6.70
N VAL A 114 7.95 1.83 -7.12
CA VAL A 114 8.70 2.90 -6.45
C VAL A 114 7.68 3.78 -5.70
N TYR A 115 7.76 3.76 -4.38
CA TYR A 115 7.02 4.65 -3.50
C TYR A 115 7.97 5.75 -3.02
N SER A 116 7.68 6.97 -3.39
CA SER A 116 8.47 8.16 -3.05
C SER A 116 7.69 9.01 -2.06
N THR A 117 8.24 9.25 -0.87
CA THR A 117 7.78 10.32 0.00
C THR A 117 8.41 11.65 -0.42
N LEU A 118 8.04 12.73 0.21
CA LEU A 118 8.72 14.03 0.00
C LEU A 118 10.23 13.96 0.28
N PHE A 119 10.68 12.92 1.01
CA PHE A 119 12.03 12.83 1.58
C PHE A 119 12.89 11.74 0.95
N ASN A 120 12.32 10.57 0.68
CA ASN A 120 13.07 9.38 0.25
C ASN A 120 12.29 8.54 -0.77
N ASP A 121 13.03 7.67 -1.48
CA ASP A 121 12.46 6.65 -2.35
C ASP A 121 12.56 5.27 -1.70
N TYR A 122 11.53 4.48 -1.90
CA TYR A 122 11.38 3.12 -1.37
C TYR A 122 10.97 2.17 -2.49
N ASN A 123 11.73 1.10 -2.67
CA ASN A 123 11.50 0.13 -3.73
C ASN A 123 10.78 -1.10 -3.17
N TYR A 124 9.67 -1.45 -3.78
CA TYR A 124 8.90 -2.65 -3.45
C TYR A 124 8.81 -3.58 -4.65
N ASN A 125 8.58 -4.86 -4.38
CA ASN A 125 8.15 -5.82 -5.39
C ASN A 125 6.83 -6.46 -4.96
N ILE A 126 5.88 -6.54 -5.90
CA ILE A 126 4.60 -7.19 -5.67
C ILE A 126 4.82 -8.68 -5.44
N ILE A 127 4.18 -9.26 -4.44
CA ILE A 127 4.26 -10.68 -4.07
C ILE A 127 2.94 -11.42 -4.20
N GLY A 128 1.82 -10.71 -4.32
CA GLY A 128 0.50 -11.30 -4.43
C GLY A 128 -0.58 -10.25 -4.58
N ALA A 129 -1.80 -10.69 -4.87
CA ALA A 129 -2.96 -9.82 -4.96
C ALA A 129 -4.23 -10.57 -4.54
N PHE A 130 -5.25 -9.83 -4.08
CA PHE A 130 -6.51 -10.40 -3.64
C PHE A 130 -7.67 -9.42 -3.80
N TYR A 131 -8.89 -9.92 -3.66
CA TYR A 131 -10.10 -9.11 -3.64
C TYR A 131 -10.64 -8.92 -2.23
N VAL A 132 -11.15 -7.73 -1.92
CA VAL A 132 -11.97 -7.45 -0.74
C VAL A 132 -13.30 -6.86 -1.16
N ASN A 133 -14.38 -7.29 -0.49
CA ASN A 133 -15.68 -6.67 -0.66
C ASN A 133 -15.76 -5.42 0.24
N ALA A 134 -15.96 -4.25 -0.38
CA ALA A 134 -16.08 -2.98 0.32
C ALA A 134 -17.55 -2.56 0.56
N ASN A 135 -18.52 -3.38 0.14
CA ASN A 135 -19.93 -3.11 0.38
C ASN A 135 -20.31 -3.47 1.83
N ALA A 136 -20.62 -2.48 2.64
CA ALA A 136 -20.98 -2.66 4.05
C ALA A 136 -22.27 -3.48 4.29
N LYS A 137 -23.05 -3.75 3.25
CA LYS A 137 -24.29 -4.56 3.35
C LYS A 137 -24.05 -6.05 3.14
N ASP A 138 -22.92 -6.39 2.55
CA ASP A 138 -22.53 -7.76 2.26
C ASP A 138 -21.66 -8.34 3.41
N ASP A 139 -21.45 -9.64 3.39
CA ASP A 139 -20.52 -10.38 4.29
C ASP A 139 -20.74 -10.07 5.79
N GLY A 140 -21.96 -9.74 6.19
CA GLY A 140 -22.27 -9.28 7.56
C GLY A 140 -21.57 -7.98 7.95
N GLY A 141 -21.09 -7.21 6.97
CA GLY A 141 -20.33 -5.99 7.12
C GLY A 141 -18.84 -6.23 7.39
N TYR A 142 -18.34 -7.44 7.20
CA TYR A 142 -16.92 -7.75 7.35
C TYR A 142 -16.13 -7.30 6.12
N VAL A 143 -15.02 -6.60 6.34
CA VAL A 143 -14.01 -6.28 5.33
C VAL A 143 -12.66 -6.76 5.87
N PHE A 144 -11.91 -7.52 5.07
CA PHE A 144 -10.57 -7.93 5.48
C PHE A 144 -9.69 -6.71 5.72
N PRO A 145 -9.02 -6.58 6.89
CA PRO A 145 -8.30 -5.37 7.30
C PRO A 145 -6.95 -5.22 6.59
N TYR A 146 -6.99 -4.85 5.32
CA TYR A 146 -5.82 -4.63 4.47
C TYR A 146 -5.08 -3.30 4.75
N ASN A 147 -5.70 -2.37 5.45
CA ASN A 147 -5.16 -1.04 5.77
C ASN A 147 -4.78 -0.89 7.25
N THR A 148 -4.52 -1.99 7.91
CA THR A 148 -4.12 -2.03 9.32
C THR A 148 -2.70 -1.52 9.46
N ALA A 149 -2.52 -0.41 10.14
CA ALA A 149 -1.38 0.41 9.93
C ALA A 149 -0.08 0.02 10.60
N LYS A 150 -0.01 -0.05 11.91
CA LYS A 150 1.30 0.35 12.43
C LYS A 150 2.19 -0.80 12.84
N LYS A 151 1.79 -1.63 13.74
CA LYS A 151 2.63 -2.73 14.21
C LYS A 151 1.78 -3.86 14.77
N MET A 152 2.09 -5.09 14.41
CA MET A 152 1.43 -6.28 14.92
C MET A 152 2.34 -6.97 15.95
N THR A 153 1.74 -7.77 16.84
CA THR A 153 2.49 -8.77 17.62
C THR A 153 2.99 -9.88 16.71
N GLY A 154 3.95 -10.67 17.16
CA GLY A 154 4.42 -11.83 16.38
C GLY A 154 3.30 -12.82 16.07
N SER A 155 2.39 -13.07 17.02
CA SER A 155 1.24 -13.96 16.80
C SER A 155 0.23 -13.38 15.83
N SER A 156 -0.11 -12.10 15.94
CA SER A 156 -1.02 -11.43 15.01
C SER A 156 -0.44 -11.35 13.60
N PHE A 157 0.88 -11.15 13.46
CA PHE A 157 1.55 -11.19 12.17
C PHE A 157 1.52 -12.57 11.52
N SER A 158 1.74 -13.64 12.31
CA SER A 158 1.66 -15.00 11.79
C SER A 158 0.26 -15.28 11.24
N GLN A 159 -0.78 -14.90 11.99
CA GLN A 159 -2.16 -15.00 11.52
C GLN A 159 -2.42 -14.15 10.28
N PHE A 160 -1.93 -12.91 10.23
CA PHE A 160 -2.06 -12.04 9.08
C PHE A 160 -1.39 -12.63 7.82
N SER A 161 -0.19 -13.18 7.97
CA SER A 161 0.53 -13.83 6.87
C SER A 161 -0.23 -15.05 6.34
N ASP A 162 -0.82 -15.84 7.24
CA ASP A 162 -1.65 -16.99 6.90
C ASP A 162 -2.94 -16.55 6.17
N GLU A 163 -3.65 -15.57 6.71
CA GLU A 163 -4.84 -14.98 6.11
C GLU A 163 -4.60 -14.39 4.72
N LEU A 164 -3.46 -13.74 4.49
CA LEU A 164 -3.06 -13.28 3.17
C LEU A 164 -2.83 -14.44 2.20
N SER A 165 -2.16 -15.50 2.66
CA SER A 165 -1.86 -16.66 1.82
C SER A 165 -3.12 -17.36 1.32
N HIS A 166 -4.18 -17.42 2.14
CA HIS A 166 -5.48 -17.96 1.75
C HIS A 166 -6.25 -17.05 0.78
N ARG A 167 -5.96 -15.75 0.77
CA ARG A 167 -6.65 -14.78 -0.12
C ARG A 167 -5.93 -14.50 -1.42
N PHE A 168 -4.63 -14.74 -1.48
CA PHE A 168 -3.88 -14.48 -2.70
C PHE A 168 -4.43 -15.29 -3.89
N LEU A 169 -4.61 -14.64 -5.01
CA LEU A 169 -5.07 -15.23 -6.27
C LEU A 169 -4.06 -16.23 -6.85
N TYR A 170 -2.82 -16.11 -6.41
CA TYR A 170 -1.71 -16.99 -6.79
C TYR A 170 -0.69 -17.03 -5.65
N ASN A 171 0.02 -18.14 -5.57
CA ASN A 171 1.09 -18.35 -4.61
C ASN A 171 2.44 -18.01 -5.26
N SER A 172 3.10 -16.98 -4.78
CA SER A 172 4.51 -16.71 -5.08
C SER A 172 5.40 -17.44 -4.08
N ASP A 173 6.69 -17.59 -4.41
CA ASP A 173 7.64 -18.25 -3.52
C ASP A 173 8.04 -17.38 -2.31
N TYR A 174 7.45 -16.20 -2.17
CA TYR A 174 7.80 -15.27 -1.09
C TYR A 174 7.10 -15.64 0.21
N LYS A 175 7.90 -15.74 1.29
CA LYS A 175 7.40 -15.92 2.65
C LYS A 175 7.67 -14.67 3.48
N LEU A 176 6.60 -14.07 4.01
CA LEU A 176 6.68 -12.88 4.86
C LEU A 176 7.46 -13.15 6.15
N LYS A 177 8.25 -12.17 6.58
CA LYS A 177 9.15 -12.25 7.73
C LYS A 177 8.80 -11.19 8.76
N TYR A 178 8.42 -11.65 9.95
CA TYR A 178 8.12 -10.77 11.09
C TYR A 178 9.29 -9.83 11.42
N ASN A 179 9.00 -8.58 11.73
CA ASN A 179 9.95 -7.50 12.05
C ASN A 179 11.03 -7.21 10.99
N LYS A 180 10.88 -7.75 9.76
CA LYS A 180 11.81 -7.50 8.66
C LYS A 180 11.10 -6.87 7.46
N ASP A 181 9.94 -7.42 7.11
CA ASP A 181 9.24 -6.99 5.92
C ASP A 181 8.30 -5.83 6.25
N LYS A 182 8.41 -4.76 5.49
CA LYS A 182 7.42 -3.69 5.42
C LYS A 182 6.61 -3.88 4.15
N LEU A 183 5.31 -3.73 4.24
CA LEU A 183 4.39 -3.98 3.14
C LEU A 183 3.84 -2.68 2.57
N ILE A 184 3.55 -2.69 1.27
CA ILE A 184 2.69 -1.71 0.63
C ILE A 184 1.44 -2.41 0.11
N MET A 185 0.26 -1.87 0.43
CA MET A 185 -1.04 -2.27 -0.10
C MET A 185 -1.47 -1.27 -1.15
N LEU A 186 -1.49 -1.68 -2.40
CA LEU A 186 -1.97 -0.89 -3.52
C LEU A 186 -3.43 -1.23 -3.77
N VAL A 187 -4.32 -0.29 -3.50
CA VAL A 187 -5.77 -0.53 -3.48
C VAL A 187 -6.43 0.18 -4.65
N GLY A 188 -6.95 -0.57 -5.59
CA GLY A 188 -7.76 -0.08 -6.71
C GLY A 188 -9.21 -0.54 -6.61
N SER A 189 -10.11 0.09 -7.35
CA SER A 189 -11.45 -0.46 -7.57
C SER A 189 -11.36 -1.60 -8.57
N SER A 190 -12.08 -2.70 -8.30
CA SER A 190 -12.19 -3.78 -9.26
C SER A 190 -13.00 -3.36 -10.49
N SER A 191 -12.54 -3.76 -11.66
CA SER A 191 -13.29 -3.62 -12.92
C SER A 191 -14.24 -4.79 -13.16
N VAL A 192 -13.98 -5.92 -12.53
CA VAL A 192 -14.77 -7.17 -12.66
C VAL A 192 -15.91 -7.21 -11.65
N TYR A 193 -15.66 -6.74 -10.44
CA TYR A 193 -16.63 -6.74 -9.34
C TYR A 193 -16.83 -5.29 -8.80
N PRO A 194 -17.90 -4.58 -9.19
CA PRO A 194 -18.08 -3.15 -8.92
C PRO A 194 -17.95 -2.73 -7.45
N ASP A 195 -18.39 -3.59 -6.52
CA ASP A 195 -18.33 -3.33 -5.09
C ASP A 195 -17.03 -3.78 -4.43
N PHE A 196 -16.11 -4.38 -5.20
CA PHE A 196 -14.86 -4.90 -4.66
C PHE A 196 -13.72 -3.92 -4.85
N LYS A 197 -12.74 -4.05 -3.95
CA LYS A 197 -11.41 -3.52 -4.14
C LYS A 197 -10.48 -4.64 -4.57
N PHE A 198 -9.58 -4.31 -5.47
CA PHE A 198 -8.43 -5.15 -5.81
C PHE A 198 -7.22 -4.62 -5.05
N VAL A 199 -6.54 -5.51 -4.33
CA VAL A 199 -5.39 -5.15 -3.50
C VAL A 199 -4.17 -5.91 -4.00
N ALA A 200 -3.14 -5.19 -4.45
CA ALA A 200 -1.83 -5.77 -4.73
C ALA A 200 -0.89 -5.50 -3.56
N VAL A 201 -0.16 -6.53 -3.14
CA VAL A 201 0.72 -6.51 -1.96
C VAL A 201 2.17 -6.52 -2.40
N GLY A 202 2.92 -5.48 -2.03
CA GLY A 202 4.36 -5.39 -2.26
C GLY A 202 5.16 -5.46 -0.97
N VAL A 203 6.40 -5.96 -1.08
CA VAL A 203 7.37 -6.02 0.03
C VAL A 203 8.53 -5.08 -0.24
N LEU A 204 8.90 -4.28 0.74
CA LEU A 204 10.03 -3.35 0.69
C LEU A 204 11.34 -4.11 0.49
N ASN A 205 12.11 -3.71 -0.52
CA ASN A 205 13.35 -4.38 -0.94
C ASN A 205 13.17 -5.89 -1.20
N GLY A 206 11.93 -6.32 -1.46
CA GLY A 206 11.63 -7.69 -1.90
C GLY A 206 12.29 -7.96 -3.25
N LYS A 207 12.51 -9.24 -3.55
CA LYS A 207 12.98 -9.66 -4.86
C LYS A 207 11.78 -9.97 -5.76
N ALA A 208 11.90 -9.63 -7.03
CA ALA A 208 10.94 -10.07 -8.03
C ALA A 208 10.81 -11.60 -8.00
N GLN A 209 9.60 -12.10 -8.10
CA GLN A 209 9.30 -13.54 -8.09
C GLN A 209 9.17 -14.02 -9.53
N VAL A 210 9.90 -15.07 -9.85
CA VAL A 210 9.90 -15.64 -11.21
C VAL A 210 8.91 -16.79 -11.36
N ASN A 211 8.41 -17.31 -10.24
CA ASN A 211 7.45 -18.40 -10.20
C ASN A 211 6.22 -17.97 -9.41
N ALA A 212 5.07 -18.19 -9.97
CA ALA A 212 3.80 -18.12 -9.27
C ALA A 212 2.88 -19.19 -9.81
N LYS A 213 2.12 -19.83 -8.94
CA LYS A 213 1.10 -20.83 -9.30
C LYS A 213 -0.26 -20.29 -8.93
N ALA A 214 -1.27 -20.58 -9.72
CA ALA A 214 -2.65 -20.30 -9.33
C ALA A 214 -2.92 -20.92 -7.95
N ASN A 215 -3.66 -20.19 -7.12
CA ASN A 215 -4.10 -20.73 -5.84
C ASN A 215 -5.44 -21.45 -6.05
N ASP A 216 -5.49 -22.74 -5.76
CA ASP A 216 -6.69 -23.55 -5.97
C ASP A 216 -7.70 -23.45 -4.81
N GLN A 217 -7.30 -22.79 -3.72
CA GLN A 217 -8.08 -22.67 -2.48
C GLN A 217 -8.21 -21.21 -2.02
N ILE A 218 -8.63 -20.35 -2.94
CA ILE A 218 -8.76 -18.91 -2.63
C ILE A 218 -9.96 -18.69 -1.71
N GLN A 219 -9.73 -18.01 -0.59
CA GLN A 219 -10.79 -17.49 0.24
C GLN A 219 -11.25 -16.12 -0.28
N TYR A 220 -12.29 -16.13 -1.09
CA TYR A 220 -12.97 -14.93 -1.54
C TYR A 220 -13.95 -14.39 -0.48
N PRO A 221 -14.37 -13.12 -0.58
CA PRO A 221 -15.54 -12.62 0.14
C PRO A 221 -16.80 -13.45 -0.20
N GLN A 222 -17.76 -13.55 0.74
CA GLN A 222 -19.01 -14.29 0.52
C GLN A 222 -19.74 -13.81 -0.74
N ALA A 223 -19.80 -12.51 -0.96
CA ALA A 223 -20.45 -11.92 -2.13
C ALA A 223 -19.85 -12.37 -3.46
N TRP A 224 -18.58 -12.82 -3.49
CA TRP A 224 -17.99 -13.43 -4.68
C TRP A 224 -18.64 -14.77 -5.00
N TYR A 225 -18.83 -15.63 -4.00
CA TYR A 225 -19.47 -16.94 -4.17
C TYR A 225 -20.92 -16.77 -4.60
N ASP A 226 -21.65 -15.84 -3.99
CA ASP A 226 -23.04 -15.55 -4.33
C ASP A 226 -23.19 -15.09 -5.79
N LYS A 227 -22.32 -14.20 -6.25
CA LYS A 227 -22.30 -13.70 -7.62
C LYS A 227 -21.93 -14.78 -8.65
N ASN A 228 -21.16 -15.79 -8.24
CA ASN A 228 -20.75 -16.89 -9.12
C ASN A 228 -21.58 -18.16 -8.95
N ASN A 229 -22.67 -18.11 -8.16
CA ASN A 229 -23.52 -19.27 -7.85
C ASN A 229 -22.71 -20.46 -7.30
N GLN A 230 -21.75 -20.19 -6.44
CA GLN A 230 -20.89 -21.20 -5.83
C GLN A 230 -21.12 -21.28 -4.31
N SER A 231 -20.92 -22.46 -3.73
CA SER A 231 -20.89 -22.61 -2.29
C SER A 231 -19.57 -22.10 -1.72
N ASN A 232 -19.64 -21.27 -0.66
CA ASN A 232 -18.45 -20.80 0.03
C ASN A 232 -17.97 -21.88 1.02
N PRO A 233 -16.80 -22.51 0.82
CA PRO A 233 -16.25 -23.48 1.75
C PRO A 233 -15.81 -22.86 3.08
N TYR A 234 -15.64 -21.53 3.11
CA TYR A 234 -15.21 -20.76 4.28
C TYR A 234 -16.37 -20.04 4.97
N ARG A 235 -17.60 -20.36 4.66
CA ARG A 235 -18.81 -19.66 5.14
C ARG A 235 -18.87 -19.46 6.66
N PHE A 236 -18.30 -20.40 7.41
CA PHE A 236 -18.30 -20.37 8.88
C PHE A 236 -16.97 -19.93 9.48
N SER A 237 -16.02 -19.48 8.64
CA SER A 237 -14.78 -18.91 9.15
C SER A 237 -15.06 -17.61 9.86
N ILE A 238 -14.47 -17.44 11.04
CA ILE A 238 -14.57 -16.21 11.82
C ILE A 238 -13.73 -15.13 11.14
N GLY A 239 -14.26 -13.91 10.99
CA GLY A 239 -13.51 -12.78 10.51
C GLY A 239 -12.27 -12.53 11.36
N TRP A 240 -11.12 -12.37 10.72
CA TRP A 240 -9.87 -12.09 11.41
C TRP A 240 -9.70 -10.57 11.63
N TYR A 241 -9.35 -10.21 12.86
CA TYR A 241 -9.05 -8.83 13.24
C TYR A 241 -7.68 -8.76 13.88
N PRO A 242 -6.78 -7.89 13.41
CA PRO A 242 -5.43 -7.83 13.95
C PRO A 242 -5.41 -7.20 15.34
N THR A 243 -4.52 -7.70 16.18
CA THR A 243 -4.08 -7.01 17.38
C THR A 243 -2.90 -6.10 17.00
N VAL A 244 -3.08 -4.79 17.11
CA VAL A 244 -2.07 -3.79 16.81
C VAL A 244 -1.65 -3.06 18.08
N TYR A 245 -0.42 -2.54 18.07
CA TYR A 245 0.10 -1.69 19.13
C TYR A 245 0.23 -0.25 18.61
N SER A 246 -0.03 0.73 19.47
CA SER A 246 0.38 2.10 19.25
C SER A 246 1.89 2.24 19.45
N ASP A 247 2.52 3.25 18.84
CA ASP A 247 3.96 3.51 18.98
C ASP A 247 4.38 3.99 20.38
N SER A 248 3.42 4.31 21.26
CA SER A 248 3.66 4.51 22.67
C SER A 248 3.90 3.15 23.34
N SER A 249 4.87 3.10 24.25
CA SER A 249 5.29 1.90 24.99
C SER A 249 4.17 1.25 25.83
N GLU A 250 2.96 1.77 25.79
CA GLU A 250 1.77 1.22 26.41
C GLU A 250 1.02 0.35 25.41
N LYS A 251 0.79 -0.88 25.84
CA LYS A 251 0.02 -1.89 25.08
C LYS A 251 -1.44 -1.47 24.95
N GLU A 252 -1.78 -0.64 24.00
CA GLU A 252 -3.15 -0.49 23.56
C GLU A 252 -3.52 -1.62 22.61
N THR A 253 -4.31 -2.54 23.10
CA THR A 253 -4.95 -3.56 22.27
C THR A 253 -6.13 -2.90 21.59
N ALA A 254 -5.92 -2.29 20.45
CA ALA A 254 -7.00 -1.81 19.60
C ALA A 254 -7.40 -2.95 18.66
N VAL A 255 -8.64 -3.41 18.78
CA VAL A 255 -9.28 -4.23 17.74
C VAL A 255 -9.77 -3.26 16.68
N LEU A 256 -9.04 -3.12 15.60
CA LEU A 256 -9.46 -2.27 14.48
C LEU A 256 -10.52 -3.04 13.69
N SER A 257 -11.75 -2.53 13.73
CA SER A 257 -12.81 -2.97 12.83
C SER A 257 -12.56 -2.34 11.44
N ALA A 258 -12.58 -3.16 10.39
CA ALA A 258 -12.50 -2.68 9.02
C ALA A 258 -13.75 -1.88 8.58
N ARG A 259 -14.72 -1.68 9.46
CA ARG A 259 -15.99 -0.99 9.20
C ARG A 259 -15.88 0.53 9.08
N ASP A 260 -14.77 1.13 9.47
CA ASP A 260 -14.60 2.58 9.51
C ASP A 260 -14.02 3.19 8.22
N TYR A 261 -14.12 2.45 7.08
CA TYR A 261 -13.49 2.88 5.82
C TYR A 261 -14.36 2.69 4.58
#